data_df445df4b9050ac0ecb57ecb6ffd55cf
#
_entry.id   df445df4b9050ac0ecb57ecb6ffd55cf
#
_cell.length_a   1.000
_cell.length_b   1.000
_cell.length_c   1.000
_cell.angle_alpha   90.00
_cell.angle_beta   90.00
_cell.angle_gamma   90.00
#
_symmetry.space_group_name_H-M   'P 1'
#
loop_
_entity.id
_entity.type
_entity.pdbx_description
1 polymer ?
#
loop_
_entity_poly.entity_id
_entity_poly.type
_entity_poly.pdbx_seq_one_letter_code
_entity_poly.pdbx_strand_id
1 'polypeptide(L)'
;MRGGNQVGKTWAQLAECIWRCTGTHPYLPTHEPPVQVWIICHSWEQSLSIQSKAWELLPKDTLHPDTEYNPGKGFRGKTPVVVFKNGSILRIKTTSQGTLGLASDTVHYVGIDEPPPPSIWGELSARVLRNAGSIGITLTPVGRHSFDWLRQLVEDGIVTDHPAPLTVENCTPEGGRPLISQKQIDDITSRYLAIDRDARVLGAWECINPERCFEKFDDQHITSDRPPGGRRIEICIGMDHGADAGSEVAILTAIDRHGEHPRIWVLDEYTSGTATPAVHARGLLTMLKRNGLTWKHVDTWRGDRGYGGKKWGGKMSNGRIMRALETELHMGAGQLPFKIQTAWKPKGSVYQGVSFLHEAMVRDGHFHIHPRAKQTIRSLKHYDLNPNTWPSHCCDALRYSIELVTKGKLYAPHKVRMY
;
A
#
# COMPACT_ATOMS: atom_id res chain seq x y z
N MET A 1 7.99 1.81 -13.72
CA MET A 1 6.94 2.28 -14.66
C MET A 1 5.59 1.75 -14.20
N ARG A 2 4.66 2.62 -13.93
CA ARG A 2 3.31 2.31 -13.49
C ARG A 2 2.34 2.71 -14.63
N GLY A 3 1.42 1.83 -15.01
CA GLY A 3 0.59 2.17 -16.17
C GLY A 3 -0.68 1.36 -16.31
N GLY A 4 -1.56 1.84 -17.17
CA GLY A 4 -2.78 1.13 -17.53
C GLY A 4 -2.53 -0.24 -18.16
N ASN A 5 -3.59 -0.99 -18.36
CA ASN A 5 -3.50 -2.25 -19.10
C ASN A 5 -3.19 -2.00 -20.58
N GLN A 6 -2.42 -2.89 -21.21
CA GLN A 6 -2.13 -2.86 -22.66
C GLN A 6 -1.28 -1.68 -23.18
N VAL A 7 -0.65 -0.89 -22.28
CA VAL A 7 0.26 0.21 -22.68
C VAL A 7 1.68 -0.26 -23.03
N GLY A 8 1.92 -1.56 -23.15
CA GLY A 8 3.23 -2.09 -23.54
C GLY A 8 4.26 -2.26 -22.41
N LYS A 9 3.88 -2.21 -21.13
CA LYS A 9 4.79 -2.31 -19.99
C LYS A 9 5.77 -3.49 -20.06
N THR A 10 5.26 -4.69 -20.31
CA THR A 10 6.09 -5.90 -20.41
C THR A 10 7.08 -5.80 -21.58
N TRP A 11 6.65 -5.22 -22.71
CA TRP A 11 7.53 -4.99 -23.87
C TRP A 11 8.66 -4.00 -23.52
N ALA A 12 8.33 -2.90 -22.87
CA ALA A 12 9.30 -1.91 -22.42
C ALA A 12 10.32 -2.53 -21.43
N GLN A 13 9.85 -3.35 -20.47
CA GLN A 13 10.72 -4.02 -19.51
C GLN A 13 11.66 -5.03 -20.20
N LEU A 14 11.19 -5.74 -21.21
CA LEU A 14 12.03 -6.67 -22.00
C LEU A 14 13.03 -5.93 -22.87
N ALA A 15 12.62 -4.84 -23.53
CA ALA A 15 13.53 -4.00 -24.30
C ALA A 15 14.66 -3.47 -23.42
N GLU A 16 14.35 -2.97 -22.24
CA GLU A 16 15.33 -2.52 -21.23
C GLU A 16 16.35 -3.62 -20.89
N CYS A 17 15.86 -4.84 -20.61
CA CYS A 17 16.72 -5.97 -20.32
C CYS A 17 17.66 -6.31 -21.50
N ILE A 18 17.13 -6.28 -22.73
CA ILE A 18 17.87 -6.62 -23.95
C ILE A 18 18.91 -5.55 -24.25
N TRP A 19 18.58 -4.28 -24.21
CA TRP A 19 19.51 -3.16 -24.44
C TRP A 19 20.70 -3.20 -23.48
N ARG A 20 20.45 -3.54 -22.21
CA ARG A 20 21.54 -3.71 -21.23
C ARG A 20 22.43 -4.91 -21.58
N CYS A 21 21.86 -6.03 -21.99
CA CYS A 21 22.63 -7.21 -22.40
C CYS A 21 23.46 -6.97 -23.65
N THR A 22 22.94 -6.20 -24.60
CA THR A 22 23.64 -5.88 -25.86
C THR A 22 24.61 -4.73 -25.71
N GLY A 23 24.48 -3.89 -24.67
CA GLY A 23 25.25 -2.65 -24.52
C GLY A 23 24.81 -1.53 -25.48
N THR A 24 23.57 -1.59 -25.98
CA THR A 24 23.04 -0.66 -27.00
C THR A 24 21.90 0.18 -26.50
N HIS A 25 21.89 0.53 -25.20
CA HIS A 25 20.79 1.32 -24.63
C HIS A 25 20.73 2.72 -25.28
N PRO A 26 19.59 3.11 -25.90
CA PRO A 26 19.53 4.33 -26.72
C PRO A 26 19.48 5.63 -25.92
N TYR A 27 19.12 5.57 -24.62
CA TYR A 27 18.82 6.77 -23.82
C TYR A 27 19.68 6.94 -22.58
N LEU A 28 20.27 5.86 -22.05
CA LEU A 28 20.97 5.89 -20.76
C LEU A 28 22.32 5.18 -20.87
N PRO A 29 23.35 5.67 -20.15
CA PRO A 29 24.56 4.88 -19.96
C PRO A 29 24.25 3.61 -19.16
N THR A 30 24.81 2.49 -19.56
CA THR A 30 24.64 1.19 -18.92
C THR A 30 26.01 0.59 -18.62
N HIS A 31 26.03 -0.49 -17.85
CA HIS A 31 27.25 -1.25 -17.63
C HIS A 31 27.75 -1.83 -18.96
N GLU A 32 29.07 -1.82 -19.13
CA GLU A 32 29.71 -2.48 -20.28
C GLU A 32 29.51 -3.98 -20.24
N PRO A 33 29.18 -4.63 -21.36
CA PRO A 33 29.18 -6.09 -21.42
C PRO A 33 30.55 -6.72 -21.08
N PRO A 34 30.56 -7.92 -20.49
CA PRO A 34 29.45 -8.81 -20.21
C PRO A 34 28.67 -8.47 -18.95
N VAL A 35 27.34 -8.47 -19.03
CA VAL A 35 26.45 -8.20 -17.91
C VAL A 35 25.56 -9.40 -17.58
N GLN A 36 25.13 -9.46 -16.31
CA GLN A 36 24.12 -10.41 -15.83
C GLN A 36 22.81 -9.62 -15.62
N VAL A 37 21.75 -10.04 -16.30
CA VAL A 37 20.43 -9.41 -16.23
C VAL A 37 19.38 -10.46 -15.89
N TRP A 38 18.46 -10.13 -14.99
CA TRP A 38 17.31 -10.97 -14.72
C TRP A 38 16.01 -10.29 -15.15
N ILE A 39 15.07 -11.08 -15.68
CA ILE A 39 13.67 -10.71 -15.79
C ILE A 39 12.87 -11.61 -14.87
N ILE A 40 12.05 -11.04 -14.01
CA ILE A 40 11.29 -11.76 -12.97
C ILE A 40 9.80 -11.57 -13.22
N CYS A 41 9.05 -12.67 -13.17
CA CYS A 41 7.59 -12.69 -13.23
C CYS A 41 7.02 -13.55 -12.09
N HIS A 42 5.69 -13.64 -11.96
CA HIS A 42 5.06 -14.33 -10.85
C HIS A 42 5.21 -15.86 -10.91
N SER A 43 4.95 -16.46 -12.05
CA SER A 43 4.90 -17.92 -12.22
C SER A 43 5.59 -18.38 -13.48
N TRP A 44 5.90 -19.69 -13.52
CA TRP A 44 6.48 -20.31 -14.72
C TRP A 44 5.51 -20.31 -15.91
N GLU A 45 4.20 -20.39 -15.67
CA GLU A 45 3.20 -20.28 -16.74
C GLU A 45 3.23 -18.89 -17.40
N GLN A 46 3.29 -17.84 -16.57
CA GLN A 46 3.42 -16.47 -17.05
C GLN A 46 4.74 -16.26 -17.80
N SER A 47 5.81 -16.93 -17.35
CA SER A 47 7.12 -16.81 -17.98
C SER A 47 7.15 -17.25 -19.45
N LEU A 48 6.32 -18.18 -19.88
CA LEU A 48 6.25 -18.61 -21.28
C LEU A 48 5.84 -17.47 -22.20
N SER A 49 4.85 -16.67 -21.80
CA SER A 49 4.45 -15.47 -22.55
C SER A 49 5.57 -14.42 -22.60
N ILE A 50 6.30 -14.24 -21.49
CA ILE A 50 7.46 -13.33 -21.42
C ILE A 50 8.57 -13.82 -22.33
N GLN A 51 8.87 -15.12 -22.34
CA GLN A 51 9.89 -15.73 -23.20
C GLN A 51 9.54 -15.58 -24.70
N SER A 52 8.26 -15.74 -25.06
CA SER A 52 7.80 -15.53 -26.43
C SER A 52 8.04 -14.08 -26.87
N LYS A 53 7.63 -13.12 -26.07
CA LYS A 53 7.86 -11.69 -26.35
C LYS A 53 9.35 -11.34 -26.39
N ALA A 54 10.15 -11.91 -25.48
CA ALA A 54 11.59 -11.73 -25.48
C ALA A 54 12.20 -12.27 -26.79
N TRP A 55 11.76 -13.44 -27.24
CA TRP A 55 12.22 -14.02 -28.51
C TRP A 55 11.89 -13.11 -29.70
N GLU A 56 10.73 -12.47 -29.72
CA GLU A 56 10.37 -11.52 -30.79
C GLU A 56 11.28 -10.28 -30.81
N LEU A 57 11.66 -9.75 -29.63
CA LEU A 57 12.51 -8.56 -29.51
C LEU A 57 14.01 -8.82 -29.68
N LEU A 58 14.48 -10.04 -29.41
CA LEU A 58 15.91 -10.35 -29.40
C LEU A 58 16.55 -10.17 -30.79
N PRO A 59 17.63 -9.37 -30.92
CA PRO A 59 18.43 -9.31 -32.14
C PRO A 59 19.14 -10.65 -32.34
N LYS A 60 18.71 -11.44 -33.32
CA LYS A 60 19.16 -12.83 -33.51
C LYS A 60 20.64 -12.94 -33.84
N ASP A 61 21.21 -11.94 -34.47
CA ASP A 61 22.62 -11.84 -34.83
C ASP A 61 23.54 -11.65 -33.62
N THR A 62 23.00 -11.19 -32.48
CA THR A 62 23.76 -11.01 -31.23
C THR A 62 23.75 -12.25 -30.33
N LEU A 63 22.94 -13.24 -30.64
CA LEU A 63 22.78 -14.44 -29.80
C LEU A 63 23.93 -15.42 -29.97
N HIS A 64 24.34 -15.99 -28.84
CA HIS A 64 25.29 -17.13 -28.85
C HIS A 64 24.58 -18.39 -29.42
N PRO A 65 25.29 -19.25 -30.15
CA PRO A 65 24.72 -20.48 -30.70
C PRO A 65 24.04 -21.40 -29.69
N ASP A 66 24.44 -21.36 -28.42
CA ASP A 66 23.86 -22.15 -27.32
C ASP A 66 22.45 -21.62 -26.90
N THR A 67 22.01 -20.48 -27.43
CA THR A 67 20.67 -19.97 -27.16
C THR A 67 19.65 -20.69 -28.04
N GLU A 68 18.93 -21.61 -27.43
CA GLU A 68 17.88 -22.38 -28.08
C GLU A 68 16.50 -21.93 -27.57
N TYR A 69 15.58 -21.69 -28.50
CA TYR A 69 14.19 -21.34 -28.21
C TYR A 69 13.21 -22.28 -28.91
N ASN A 70 12.22 -22.75 -28.18
CA ASN A 70 11.12 -23.56 -28.71
C ASN A 70 9.78 -22.86 -28.39
N PRO A 71 8.94 -22.56 -29.38
CA PRO A 71 7.66 -21.86 -29.17
C PRO A 71 6.74 -22.50 -28.13
N GLY A 72 6.76 -23.83 -27.97
CA GLY A 72 5.93 -24.55 -27.00
C GLY A 72 6.56 -24.76 -25.62
N LYS A 73 7.88 -24.54 -25.49
CA LYS A 73 8.64 -24.84 -24.26
C LYS A 73 9.45 -23.66 -23.74
N GLY A 74 9.59 -22.60 -24.51
CA GLY A 74 10.43 -21.45 -24.19
C GLY A 74 11.94 -21.71 -24.45
N PHE A 75 12.78 -20.93 -23.78
CA PHE A 75 14.24 -21.10 -23.80
C PHE A 75 14.66 -22.37 -23.04
N ARG A 76 15.76 -22.98 -23.52
CA ARG A 76 16.27 -24.22 -22.95
C ARG A 76 16.72 -24.03 -21.48
N GLY A 77 16.54 -25.09 -20.67
CA GLY A 77 17.05 -25.22 -19.31
C GLY A 77 15.98 -25.16 -18.21
N LYS A 78 16.34 -25.60 -17.00
CA LYS A 78 15.47 -25.51 -15.82
C LYS A 78 15.16 -24.05 -15.44
N THR A 79 16.16 -23.18 -15.61
CA THR A 79 16.01 -21.73 -15.56
C THR A 79 16.27 -21.24 -16.96
N PRO A 80 15.26 -20.71 -17.67
CA PRO A 80 15.41 -20.24 -19.03
C PRO A 80 16.49 -19.15 -19.12
N VAL A 81 17.39 -19.29 -20.11
CA VAL A 81 18.57 -18.43 -20.26
C VAL A 81 18.72 -18.03 -21.72
N VAL A 82 19.03 -16.76 -21.94
CA VAL A 82 19.51 -16.21 -23.20
C VAL A 82 20.98 -15.83 -23.04
N VAL A 83 21.83 -16.38 -23.85
CA VAL A 83 23.26 -16.07 -23.88
C VAL A 83 23.58 -15.23 -25.11
N PHE A 84 24.32 -14.14 -24.92
CA PHE A 84 24.74 -13.24 -25.98
C PHE A 84 26.20 -13.49 -26.38
N LYS A 85 26.56 -13.17 -27.63
CA LYS A 85 27.95 -13.31 -28.15
C LYS A 85 28.98 -12.50 -27.37
N ASN A 86 28.55 -11.37 -26.77
CA ASN A 86 29.40 -10.52 -25.92
C ASN A 86 29.59 -11.05 -24.49
N GLY A 87 29.09 -12.26 -24.20
CA GLY A 87 29.19 -12.91 -22.89
C GLY A 87 28.10 -12.51 -21.90
N SER A 88 27.21 -11.56 -22.23
CA SER A 88 26.09 -11.18 -21.37
C SER A 88 25.04 -12.30 -21.28
N ILE A 89 24.33 -12.34 -20.17
CA ILE A 89 23.32 -13.37 -19.90
C ILE A 89 22.04 -12.72 -19.38
N LEU A 90 20.90 -13.06 -20.03
CA LEU A 90 19.56 -12.75 -19.52
C LEU A 90 18.93 -14.03 -18.96
N ARG A 91 18.59 -14.06 -17.68
CA ARG A 91 17.90 -15.17 -17.02
C ARG A 91 16.44 -14.80 -16.74
N ILE A 92 15.54 -15.72 -17.04
CA ILE A 92 14.13 -15.59 -16.68
C ILE A 92 13.90 -16.34 -15.37
N LYS A 93 13.45 -15.63 -14.34
CA LYS A 93 13.17 -16.15 -13.00
C LYS A 93 11.74 -15.85 -12.58
N THR A 94 11.27 -16.49 -11.51
CA THR A 94 9.93 -16.28 -10.98
C THR A 94 9.93 -16.03 -9.48
N THR A 95 8.97 -15.24 -8.99
CA THR A 95 8.80 -15.03 -7.55
C THR A 95 8.38 -16.30 -6.81
N SER A 96 7.80 -17.28 -7.52
CA SER A 96 7.44 -18.59 -6.95
C SER A 96 8.65 -19.41 -6.47
N GLN A 97 9.88 -19.05 -6.87
CA GLN A 97 11.12 -19.65 -6.36
C GLN A 97 11.42 -19.24 -4.91
N GLY A 98 10.75 -18.21 -4.39
CA GLY A 98 11.00 -17.66 -3.06
C GLY A 98 12.35 -16.96 -2.94
N THR A 99 12.65 -16.44 -1.75
CA THR A 99 13.91 -15.73 -1.46
C THR A 99 15.15 -16.61 -1.68
N LEU A 100 15.10 -17.87 -1.26
CA LEU A 100 16.24 -18.81 -1.41
C LEU A 100 16.56 -19.09 -2.88
N GLY A 101 15.56 -19.23 -3.75
CA GLY A 101 15.77 -19.45 -5.19
C GLY A 101 16.32 -18.22 -5.92
N LEU A 102 16.18 -17.04 -5.33
CA LEU A 102 16.70 -15.77 -5.83
C LEU A 102 17.99 -15.34 -5.15
N ALA A 103 18.46 -16.06 -4.13
CA ALA A 103 19.66 -15.75 -3.35
C ALA A 103 20.99 -16.13 -4.05
N SER A 104 20.95 -16.44 -5.35
CA SER A 104 22.14 -16.78 -6.14
C SER A 104 22.59 -15.59 -6.99
N ASP A 105 23.87 -15.50 -7.27
CA ASP A 105 24.51 -14.55 -8.17
C ASP A 105 24.44 -13.08 -7.77
N THR A 106 25.26 -12.27 -8.40
CA THR A 106 25.16 -10.81 -8.41
C THR A 106 24.80 -10.35 -9.82
N VAL A 107 23.94 -9.35 -9.93
CA VAL A 107 23.41 -8.92 -11.21
C VAL A 107 23.56 -7.42 -11.43
N HIS A 108 23.57 -7.02 -12.68
CA HIS A 108 23.69 -5.61 -13.07
C HIS A 108 22.32 -4.96 -13.23
N TYR A 109 21.30 -5.76 -13.57
CA TYR A 109 19.94 -5.26 -13.70
C TYR A 109 18.93 -6.35 -13.39
N VAL A 110 17.84 -5.96 -12.72
CA VAL A 110 16.66 -6.82 -12.51
C VAL A 110 15.43 -6.10 -13.07
N GLY A 111 14.86 -6.64 -14.12
CA GLY A 111 13.54 -6.26 -14.60
C GLY A 111 12.47 -7.09 -13.89
N ILE A 112 11.40 -6.46 -13.42
CA ILE A 112 10.31 -7.15 -12.71
C ILE A 112 9.00 -6.83 -13.43
N ASP A 113 8.32 -7.87 -13.92
CA ASP A 113 6.99 -7.76 -14.50
C ASP A 113 5.97 -8.10 -13.42
N GLU A 114 5.34 -7.10 -12.88
CA GLU A 114 4.49 -7.01 -11.71
C GLU A 114 5.26 -7.16 -10.37
N PRO A 115 4.96 -6.32 -9.37
CA PRO A 115 5.72 -6.24 -8.12
C PRO A 115 5.75 -7.55 -7.35
N PRO A 116 6.90 -7.95 -6.81
CA PRO A 116 7.03 -9.11 -5.97
C PRO A 116 6.51 -8.82 -4.55
N PRO A 117 6.32 -9.85 -3.70
CA PRO A 117 6.16 -9.66 -2.27
C PRO A 117 7.33 -8.86 -1.65
N PRO A 118 7.09 -8.04 -0.60
CA PRO A 118 8.13 -7.23 0.05
C PRO A 118 9.37 -8.00 0.49
N SER A 119 9.20 -9.26 0.91
CA SER A 119 10.32 -10.14 1.30
C SER A 119 11.30 -10.42 0.16
N ILE A 120 10.80 -10.51 -1.07
CA ILE A 120 11.61 -10.73 -2.27
C ILE A 120 12.30 -9.44 -2.70
N TRP A 121 11.67 -8.28 -2.53
CA TRP A 121 12.28 -6.99 -2.84
C TRP A 121 13.61 -6.78 -2.13
N GLY A 122 13.67 -7.05 -0.82
CA GLY A 122 14.91 -6.95 -0.04
C GLY A 122 16.04 -7.85 -0.58
N GLU A 123 15.70 -9.07 -1.00
CA GLU A 123 16.65 -10.00 -1.61
C GLU A 123 17.18 -9.48 -2.95
N LEU A 124 16.29 -9.00 -3.83
CA LEU A 124 16.69 -8.47 -5.13
C LEU A 124 17.55 -7.21 -5.01
N SER A 125 17.24 -6.34 -4.05
CA SER A 125 18.06 -5.16 -3.74
C SER A 125 19.49 -5.54 -3.35
N ALA A 126 19.66 -6.63 -2.60
CA ALA A 126 20.99 -7.14 -2.26
C ALA A 126 21.75 -7.70 -3.48
N ARG A 127 21.04 -8.27 -4.47
CA ARG A 127 21.67 -8.86 -5.67
C ARG A 127 22.29 -7.82 -6.59
N VAL A 128 21.73 -6.63 -6.68
CA VAL A 128 22.26 -5.55 -7.53
C VAL A 128 23.35 -4.71 -6.86
N LEU A 129 23.44 -4.76 -5.53
CA LEU A 129 24.32 -3.87 -4.76
C LEU A 129 25.80 -3.95 -5.18
N ARG A 130 26.36 -5.17 -5.31
CA ARG A 130 27.79 -5.36 -5.61
C ARG A 130 28.21 -4.77 -6.95
N ASN A 131 27.32 -4.80 -7.93
CA ASN A 131 27.59 -4.30 -9.28
C ASN A 131 27.13 -2.86 -9.48
N ALA A 132 26.73 -2.15 -8.42
CA ALA A 132 26.06 -0.86 -8.52
C ALA A 132 24.90 -0.89 -9.55
N GLY A 133 24.20 -2.02 -9.57
CA GLY A 133 23.15 -2.29 -10.53
C GLY A 133 21.84 -1.60 -10.15
N SER A 134 20.81 -1.79 -10.98
CA SER A 134 19.49 -1.17 -10.78
C SER A 134 18.35 -2.17 -10.94
N ILE A 135 17.17 -1.76 -10.46
CA ILE A 135 15.93 -2.57 -10.55
C ILE A 135 14.86 -1.72 -11.24
N GLY A 136 14.25 -2.26 -12.29
CA GLY A 136 13.08 -1.70 -12.93
C GLY A 136 11.84 -2.55 -12.63
N ILE A 137 10.74 -1.91 -12.26
CA ILE A 137 9.45 -2.57 -12.01
C ILE A 137 8.41 -2.02 -12.96
N THR A 138 7.67 -2.91 -13.62
CA THR A 138 6.44 -2.54 -14.33
C THR A 138 5.24 -3.08 -13.59
N LEU A 139 4.18 -2.28 -13.48
CA LEU A 139 2.97 -2.69 -12.77
C LEU A 139 1.71 -2.02 -13.30
N THR A 140 0.58 -2.71 -13.12
CA THR A 140 -0.76 -2.11 -13.06
C THR A 140 -1.22 -2.19 -11.61
N PRO A 141 -1.46 -1.08 -10.91
CA PRO A 141 -1.74 -1.09 -9.47
C PRO A 141 -3.18 -1.53 -9.16
N VAL A 142 -3.55 -2.71 -9.64
CA VAL A 142 -4.84 -3.36 -9.38
C VAL A 142 -4.70 -4.26 -8.15
N GLY A 143 -5.66 -4.18 -7.25
CA GLY A 143 -5.59 -4.91 -5.99
C GLY A 143 -5.09 -4.02 -4.86
N ARG A 144 -6.01 -3.68 -3.98
CA ARG A 144 -5.79 -2.81 -2.82
C ARG A 144 -4.68 -3.41 -1.96
N HIS A 145 -3.71 -2.61 -1.56
CA HIS A 145 -2.65 -2.91 -0.57
C HIS A 145 -1.48 -3.81 -0.97
N SER A 146 -1.56 -4.58 -2.03
CA SER A 146 -0.41 -5.39 -2.46
C SER A 146 0.81 -4.56 -2.84
N PHE A 147 0.63 -3.25 -3.10
CA PHE A 147 1.68 -2.34 -3.58
C PHE A 147 1.99 -1.18 -2.62
N ASP A 148 1.44 -1.17 -1.42
CA ASP A 148 1.65 -0.08 -0.46
C ASP A 148 3.10 0.12 -0.09
N TRP A 149 3.86 -0.95 0.04
CA TRP A 149 5.28 -0.91 0.30
C TRP A 149 6.05 -0.21 -0.84
N LEU A 150 5.67 -0.46 -2.10
CA LEU A 150 6.32 0.15 -3.26
C LEU A 150 5.92 1.63 -3.39
N ARG A 151 4.65 1.94 -3.15
CA ARG A 151 4.18 3.32 -3.09
C ARG A 151 4.92 4.11 -2.02
N GLN A 152 5.14 3.53 -0.83
CA GLN A 152 5.91 4.18 0.22
C GLN A 152 7.34 4.49 -0.22
N LEU A 153 8.01 3.56 -0.93
CA LEU A 153 9.35 3.80 -1.48
C LEU A 153 9.37 4.94 -2.51
N VAL A 154 8.30 5.10 -3.28
CA VAL A 154 8.13 6.25 -4.20
C VAL A 154 7.94 7.55 -3.42
N GLU A 155 7.08 7.56 -2.41
CA GLU A 155 6.82 8.72 -1.55
C GLU A 155 8.07 9.15 -0.75
N ASP A 156 8.92 8.20 -0.38
CA ASP A 156 10.20 8.44 0.30
C ASP A 156 11.33 8.85 -0.67
N GLY A 157 11.06 8.90 -1.98
CA GLY A 157 12.02 9.28 -3.01
C GLY A 157 13.11 8.23 -3.30
N ILE A 158 12.94 7.00 -2.79
CA ILE A 158 13.86 5.87 -3.02
C ILE A 158 13.67 5.27 -4.41
N VAL A 159 12.43 5.28 -4.91
CA VAL A 159 12.05 4.76 -6.23
C VAL A 159 11.43 5.89 -7.05
N THR A 160 11.88 6.05 -8.28
CA THR A 160 11.29 7.01 -9.23
C THR A 160 10.03 6.40 -9.87
N ASP A 161 8.94 7.15 -9.89
CA ASP A 161 7.67 6.74 -10.50
C ASP A 161 7.53 7.33 -11.91
N HIS A 162 7.22 6.46 -12.87
CA HIS A 162 6.98 6.83 -14.26
C HIS A 162 5.56 6.38 -14.66
N PRO A 163 4.55 7.25 -14.57
CA PRO A 163 3.19 6.92 -14.98
C PRO A 163 3.06 6.79 -16.50
N ALA A 164 2.34 5.77 -16.96
CA ALA A 164 2.03 5.51 -18.35
C ALA A 164 0.52 5.19 -18.50
N PRO A 165 -0.36 6.20 -18.57
CA PRO A 165 -1.79 5.98 -18.74
C PRO A 165 -2.10 5.33 -20.11
N LEU A 166 -3.21 4.60 -20.16
CA LEU A 166 -3.74 4.05 -21.41
C LEU A 166 -4.37 5.17 -22.24
N THR A 167 -3.59 5.70 -23.17
CA THR A 167 -4.01 6.72 -24.13
C THR A 167 -3.61 6.29 -25.53
N VAL A 168 -4.24 6.87 -26.53
CA VAL A 168 -3.86 6.63 -27.93
C VAL A 168 -2.39 7.02 -28.15
N GLU A 169 -1.94 8.13 -27.58
CA GLU A 169 -0.57 8.62 -27.67
C GLU A 169 0.43 7.59 -27.11
N ASN A 170 0.22 7.11 -25.88
CA ASN A 170 1.10 6.11 -25.25
C ASN A 170 1.05 4.73 -25.95
N CYS A 171 0.04 4.50 -26.76
CA CYS A 171 -0.09 3.29 -27.58
C CYS A 171 0.26 3.53 -29.05
N THR A 172 0.94 4.64 -29.38
CA THR A 172 1.38 4.95 -30.75
C THR A 172 2.91 4.89 -30.78
N PRO A 173 3.50 3.96 -31.55
CA PRO A 173 4.94 3.96 -31.79
C PRO A 173 5.39 5.25 -32.46
N GLU A 174 6.62 5.69 -32.16
CA GLU A 174 7.21 6.86 -32.81
C GLU A 174 7.19 6.71 -34.32
N GLY A 175 6.61 7.69 -35.03
CA GLY A 175 6.42 7.64 -36.49
C GLY A 175 5.45 6.59 -37.01
N GLY A 176 4.76 5.85 -36.11
CA GLY A 176 3.83 4.77 -36.45
C GLY A 176 2.36 5.15 -36.35
N ARG A 177 1.50 4.15 -36.58
CA ARG A 177 0.06 4.27 -36.39
C ARG A 177 -0.31 3.81 -34.95
N PRO A 178 -1.40 4.37 -34.36
CA PRO A 178 -1.92 3.89 -33.12
C PRO A 178 -2.18 2.39 -33.11
N LEU A 179 -1.66 1.67 -32.14
CA LEU A 179 -1.95 0.24 -31.92
C LEU A 179 -3.35 0.02 -31.34
N ILE A 180 -3.87 1.02 -30.64
CA ILE A 180 -5.19 1.01 -30.00
C ILE A 180 -5.88 2.34 -30.30
N SER A 181 -7.11 2.27 -30.81
CA SER A 181 -7.94 3.45 -31.09
C SER A 181 -8.64 3.96 -29.83
N GLN A 182 -9.06 5.24 -29.82
CA GLN A 182 -9.84 5.81 -28.72
C GLN A 182 -11.12 5.01 -28.45
N LYS A 183 -11.82 4.56 -29.50
CA LYS A 183 -13.01 3.71 -29.35
C LYS A 183 -12.74 2.41 -28.59
N GLN A 184 -11.59 1.77 -28.83
CA GLN A 184 -11.20 0.55 -28.10
C GLN A 184 -10.86 0.87 -26.64
N ILE A 185 -10.24 2.02 -26.36
CA ILE A 185 -9.97 2.49 -24.99
C ILE A 185 -11.29 2.75 -24.25
N ASP A 186 -12.23 3.43 -24.88
CA ASP A 186 -13.53 3.73 -24.28
C ASP A 186 -14.33 2.46 -24.01
N ASP A 187 -14.34 1.52 -24.97
CA ASP A 187 -15.01 0.23 -24.84
C ASP A 187 -14.44 -0.61 -23.68
N ILE A 188 -13.12 -0.75 -23.58
CA ILE A 188 -12.51 -1.50 -22.47
C ILE A 188 -12.71 -0.80 -21.13
N THR A 189 -12.64 0.53 -21.11
CA THR A 189 -12.83 1.35 -19.92
C THR A 189 -14.25 1.20 -19.36
N SER A 190 -15.25 1.12 -20.23
CA SER A 190 -16.66 0.93 -19.84
C SER A 190 -16.92 -0.43 -19.17
N ARG A 191 -16.08 -1.43 -19.45
CA ARG A 191 -16.18 -2.79 -18.89
C ARG A 191 -15.48 -2.96 -17.53
N TYR A 192 -14.60 -2.01 -17.16
CA TYR A 192 -13.93 -2.07 -15.87
C TYR A 192 -14.86 -1.67 -14.74
N LEU A 193 -14.80 -2.41 -13.65
CA LEU A 193 -15.45 -2.02 -12.41
C LEU A 193 -14.92 -0.65 -11.97
N ALA A 194 -15.79 0.21 -11.47
CA ALA A 194 -15.44 1.57 -11.04
C ALA A 194 -14.26 1.57 -10.05
N ILE A 195 -14.20 0.56 -9.18
CA ILE A 195 -13.17 0.38 -8.16
C ILE A 195 -11.76 0.13 -8.70
N ASP A 196 -11.64 -0.38 -9.93
CA ASP A 196 -10.36 -0.73 -10.58
C ASP A 196 -10.07 0.15 -11.81
N ARG A 197 -11.03 0.96 -12.24
CA ARG A 197 -10.96 1.67 -13.51
C ARG A 197 -9.73 2.55 -13.62
N ASP A 198 -9.50 3.40 -12.63
CA ASP A 198 -8.39 4.34 -12.67
C ASP A 198 -7.03 3.65 -12.59
N ALA A 199 -6.92 2.56 -11.85
CA ALA A 199 -5.72 1.74 -11.84
C ALA A 199 -5.46 1.09 -13.21
N ARG A 200 -6.53 0.56 -13.86
CA ARG A 200 -6.42 -0.15 -15.15
C ARG A 200 -6.26 0.77 -16.35
N VAL A 201 -6.72 2.01 -16.26
CA VAL A 201 -6.64 3.00 -17.36
C VAL A 201 -5.50 3.98 -17.14
N LEU A 202 -5.45 4.61 -15.97
CA LEU A 202 -4.47 5.65 -15.65
C LEU A 202 -3.21 5.10 -14.98
N GLY A 203 -3.25 3.84 -14.53
CA GLY A 203 -2.24 3.30 -13.65
C GLY A 203 -2.25 3.99 -12.27
N ALA A 204 -3.39 4.54 -11.83
CA ALA A 204 -3.49 5.25 -10.57
C ALA A 204 -3.16 4.34 -9.39
N TRP A 205 -2.39 4.86 -8.40
CA TRP A 205 -2.10 4.13 -7.16
C TRP A 205 -3.34 3.83 -6.34
N GLU A 206 -4.35 4.67 -6.45
CA GLU A 206 -5.63 4.55 -5.76
C GLU A 206 -6.80 4.74 -6.73
N CYS A 207 -7.79 3.88 -6.57
CA CYS A 207 -9.13 4.08 -7.11
C CYS A 207 -10.06 4.37 -5.93
N ILE A 208 -10.74 5.50 -5.96
CA ILE A 208 -11.74 5.82 -4.93
C ILE A 208 -12.90 4.82 -5.07
N ASN A 209 -13.27 4.16 -3.97
CA ASN A 209 -14.43 3.28 -3.98
C ASN A 209 -15.73 4.11 -4.09
N PRO A 210 -16.50 3.98 -5.18
CA PRO A 210 -17.76 4.72 -5.32
C PRO A 210 -18.83 4.30 -4.30
N GLU A 211 -18.72 3.09 -3.74
CA GLU A 211 -19.65 2.56 -2.72
C GLU A 211 -19.17 2.82 -1.29
N ARG A 212 -18.18 3.70 -1.12
CA ARG A 212 -17.63 4.01 0.21
C ARG A 212 -18.66 4.68 1.11
N CYS A 213 -18.62 4.36 2.39
CA CYS A 213 -19.52 4.92 3.38
C CYS A 213 -19.35 6.43 3.60
N PHE A 214 -18.15 6.95 3.35
CA PHE A 214 -17.79 8.36 3.55
C PHE A 214 -17.68 9.08 2.21
N GLU A 215 -18.76 9.09 1.41
CA GLU A 215 -18.78 9.70 0.08
C GLU A 215 -18.46 11.21 0.10
N LYS A 216 -18.78 11.90 1.19
CA LYS A 216 -18.52 13.33 1.40
C LYS A 216 -17.10 13.63 1.92
N PHE A 217 -16.31 12.60 2.22
CA PHE A 217 -14.92 12.81 2.57
C PHE A 217 -14.10 13.16 1.33
N ASP A 218 -13.45 14.30 1.36
CA ASP A 218 -12.61 14.83 0.29
C ASP A 218 -11.40 15.61 0.85
N ASP A 219 -10.63 16.24 -0.02
CA ASP A 219 -9.39 16.90 0.33
C ASP A 219 -9.59 18.18 1.18
N GLN A 220 -10.78 18.78 1.21
CA GLN A 220 -11.07 19.93 2.10
C GLN A 220 -11.01 19.56 3.60
N HIS A 221 -11.21 18.29 3.92
CA HIS A 221 -11.10 17.77 5.29
C HIS A 221 -9.65 17.55 5.73
N ILE A 222 -8.71 17.53 4.77
CA ILE A 222 -7.29 17.27 5.03
C ILE A 222 -6.60 18.60 5.33
N THR A 223 -6.29 18.84 6.60
CA THR A 223 -5.68 20.10 7.03
C THR A 223 -4.67 19.88 8.15
N SER A 224 -3.69 20.75 8.24
CA SER A 224 -2.76 20.81 9.38
C SER A 224 -3.29 21.63 10.55
N ASP A 225 -4.50 22.15 10.43
CA ASP A 225 -5.14 22.96 11.47
C ASP A 225 -5.33 22.15 12.75
N ARG A 226 -5.14 22.84 13.85
CA ARG A 226 -5.33 22.28 15.18
C ARG A 226 -6.63 22.80 15.81
N PRO A 227 -7.18 22.08 16.81
CA PRO A 227 -8.29 22.59 17.57
C PRO A 227 -8.01 24.00 18.10
N PRO A 228 -9.02 24.88 18.13
CA PRO A 228 -8.85 26.24 18.63
C PRO A 228 -8.45 26.24 20.10
N GLY A 229 -7.50 27.10 20.46
CA GLY A 229 -7.10 27.31 21.86
C GLY A 229 -8.18 27.97 22.71
N GLY A 230 -8.00 27.94 24.03
CA GLY A 230 -8.90 28.61 24.99
C GLY A 230 -10.19 27.87 25.33
N ARG A 231 -10.36 26.65 24.84
CA ARG A 231 -11.48 25.74 25.14
C ARG A 231 -10.98 24.40 25.64
N ARG A 232 -11.81 23.70 26.40
CA ARG A 232 -11.52 22.32 26.79
C ARG A 232 -11.71 21.41 25.58
N ILE A 233 -10.60 20.86 25.10
CA ILE A 233 -10.54 19.89 24.03
C ILE A 233 -10.26 18.53 24.65
N GLU A 234 -11.04 17.52 24.35
CA GLU A 234 -10.82 16.15 24.81
C GLU A 234 -9.86 15.43 23.84
N ILE A 235 -8.78 14.91 24.37
CA ILE A 235 -7.80 14.12 23.63
C ILE A 235 -8.10 12.64 23.82
N CYS A 236 -8.35 11.93 22.75
CA CYS A 236 -8.75 10.53 22.78
C CYS A 236 -7.84 9.67 21.90
N ILE A 237 -7.61 8.44 22.33
CA ILE A 237 -6.96 7.41 21.51
C ILE A 237 -7.91 6.24 21.33
N GLY A 238 -8.16 5.88 20.08
CA GLY A 238 -8.84 4.65 19.70
C GLY A 238 -7.87 3.65 19.09
N MET A 239 -7.97 2.37 19.47
CA MET A 239 -7.07 1.32 19.00
C MET A 239 -7.85 0.13 18.47
N ASP A 240 -7.45 -0.38 17.33
CA ASP A 240 -7.89 -1.66 16.80
C ASP A 240 -6.70 -2.60 16.68
N HIS A 241 -6.83 -3.79 17.29
CA HIS A 241 -5.74 -4.74 17.40
C HIS A 241 -5.78 -5.78 16.29
N GLY A 242 -4.71 -5.89 15.54
CA GLY A 242 -4.56 -6.87 14.46
C GLY A 242 -3.16 -7.49 14.40
N ALA A 243 -3.04 -8.59 13.68
CA ALA A 243 -1.78 -9.34 13.55
C ALA A 243 -1.08 -9.13 12.19
N ASP A 244 -1.81 -8.68 11.19
CA ASP A 244 -1.29 -8.48 9.84
C ASP A 244 -0.65 -7.10 9.68
N ALA A 245 0.15 -6.92 8.64
CA ALA A 245 0.78 -5.64 8.35
C ALA A 245 -0.27 -4.52 8.19
N GLY A 246 -0.12 -3.46 8.96
CA GLY A 246 -1.06 -2.33 8.97
C GLY A 246 -2.37 -2.55 9.73
N SER A 247 -2.54 -3.70 10.40
CA SER A 247 -3.77 -4.02 11.14
C SER A 247 -3.75 -3.63 12.62
N GLU A 248 -2.58 -3.40 13.22
CA GLU A 248 -2.48 -2.77 14.54
C GLU A 248 -2.52 -1.26 14.34
N VAL A 249 -3.60 -0.64 14.73
CA VAL A 249 -3.88 0.78 14.48
C VAL A 249 -4.22 1.50 15.78
N ALA A 250 -3.67 2.70 15.94
CA ALA A 250 -4.13 3.65 16.94
C ALA A 250 -4.33 5.02 16.31
N ILE A 251 -5.44 5.67 16.60
CA ILE A 251 -5.80 6.99 16.11
C ILE A 251 -5.90 7.97 17.24
N LEU A 252 -5.17 9.07 17.14
CA LEU A 252 -5.18 10.19 18.06
C LEU A 252 -6.17 11.24 17.57
N THR A 253 -7.20 11.51 18.35
CA THR A 253 -8.23 12.51 18.05
C THR A 253 -8.30 13.59 19.11
N ALA A 254 -8.68 14.78 18.68
CA ALA A 254 -9.09 15.88 19.54
C ALA A 254 -10.57 16.18 19.27
N ILE A 255 -11.36 16.35 20.32
CA ILE A 255 -12.80 16.53 20.23
C ILE A 255 -13.20 17.83 20.97
N ASP A 256 -13.80 18.75 20.24
CA ASP A 256 -14.46 19.93 20.79
C ASP A 256 -15.96 19.68 20.89
N ARG A 257 -16.49 19.69 22.12
CA ARG A 257 -17.93 19.50 22.37
C ARG A 257 -18.69 20.80 22.54
N HIS A 258 -18.05 21.93 22.35
CA HIS A 258 -18.72 23.21 22.44
C HIS A 258 -19.62 23.44 21.20
N GLY A 259 -20.89 23.75 21.44
CA GLY A 259 -21.87 23.92 20.41
C GLY A 259 -22.85 22.75 20.27
N GLU A 260 -23.74 22.85 19.31
CA GLU A 260 -24.81 21.85 19.09
C GLU A 260 -24.24 20.51 18.56
N HIS A 261 -23.17 20.58 17.77
CA HIS A 261 -22.53 19.45 17.18
C HIS A 261 -21.03 19.44 17.51
N PRO A 262 -20.45 18.30 17.92
CA PRO A 262 -19.03 18.19 18.20
C PRO A 262 -18.21 18.36 16.92
N ARG A 263 -17.00 18.92 17.09
CA ARG A 263 -15.97 18.99 16.04
C ARG A 263 -14.88 18.00 16.35
N ILE A 264 -14.36 17.38 15.30
CA ILE A 264 -13.37 16.28 15.42
C ILE A 264 -12.13 16.64 14.63
N TRP A 265 -10.97 16.51 15.24
CA TRP A 265 -9.66 16.55 14.59
C TRP A 265 -8.98 15.20 14.75
N VAL A 266 -8.69 14.51 13.67
CA VAL A 266 -7.76 13.39 13.64
C VAL A 266 -6.35 13.98 13.55
N LEU A 267 -5.64 13.99 14.67
CA LEU A 267 -4.33 14.66 14.79
C LEU A 267 -3.20 13.81 14.22
N ASP A 268 -3.31 12.49 14.37
CA ASP A 268 -2.25 11.56 14.00
C ASP A 268 -2.72 10.10 14.03
N GLU A 269 -1.91 9.22 13.48
CA GLU A 269 -2.09 7.79 13.53
C GLU A 269 -0.79 7.06 13.86
N TYR A 270 -0.92 5.90 14.46
CA TYR A 270 0.10 4.88 14.56
C TYR A 270 -0.42 3.62 13.89
N THR A 271 0.34 3.07 12.97
CA THR A 271 0.03 1.80 12.31
C THR A 271 1.26 0.89 12.35
N SER A 272 1.04 -0.38 12.58
CA SER A 272 2.10 -1.38 12.58
C SER A 272 1.55 -2.74 12.18
N GLY A 273 2.44 -3.67 11.89
CA GLY A 273 2.12 -5.06 11.65
C GLY A 273 2.45 -5.93 12.85
N THR A 274 2.97 -7.11 12.58
CA THR A 274 3.40 -8.08 13.59
C THR A 274 4.56 -7.52 14.39
N ALA A 275 4.29 -7.05 15.61
CA ALA A 275 5.29 -6.50 16.53
C ALA A 275 4.98 -6.86 17.98
N THR A 276 5.95 -6.65 18.86
CA THR A 276 5.76 -6.89 20.28
C THR A 276 4.96 -5.76 20.95
N PRO A 277 4.29 -6.01 22.09
CA PRO A 277 3.61 -4.95 22.85
C PRO A 277 4.51 -3.74 23.17
N ALA A 278 5.80 -3.98 23.40
CA ALA A 278 6.78 -2.92 23.66
C ALA A 278 6.98 -1.99 22.45
N VAL A 279 7.01 -2.55 21.23
CA VAL A 279 7.09 -1.76 19.99
C VAL A 279 5.84 -0.91 19.83
N HIS A 280 4.65 -1.48 20.08
CA HIS A 280 3.40 -0.72 20.02
C HIS A 280 3.34 0.38 21.08
N ALA A 281 3.75 0.11 22.32
CA ALA A 281 3.82 1.11 23.38
C ALA A 281 4.74 2.29 23.00
N ARG A 282 5.95 2.00 22.47
CA ARG A 282 6.86 3.04 21.98
C ARG A 282 6.28 3.84 20.81
N GLY A 283 5.58 3.16 19.90
CA GLY A 283 4.89 3.81 18.78
C GLY A 283 3.82 4.80 19.24
N LEU A 284 2.99 4.41 20.21
CA LEU A 284 1.98 5.27 20.84
C LEU A 284 2.60 6.49 21.54
N LEU A 285 3.66 6.28 22.33
CA LEU A 285 4.37 7.39 22.99
C LEU A 285 5.04 8.32 21.99
N THR A 286 5.58 7.78 20.90
CA THR A 286 6.16 8.57 19.81
C THR A 286 5.09 9.39 19.09
N MET A 287 3.92 8.82 18.80
CA MET A 287 2.78 9.53 18.24
C MET A 287 2.35 10.71 19.12
N LEU A 288 2.24 10.50 20.41
CA LEU A 288 1.93 11.57 21.37
C LEU A 288 3.01 12.66 21.36
N LYS A 289 4.29 12.28 21.48
CA LYS A 289 5.43 13.22 21.52
C LYS A 289 5.49 14.11 20.28
N ARG A 290 5.31 13.57 19.07
CA ARG A 290 5.34 14.38 17.85
C ARG A 290 4.16 15.34 17.71
N ASN A 291 3.12 15.17 18.54
CA ASN A 291 2.01 16.10 18.67
C ASN A 291 2.15 17.09 19.83
N GLY A 292 3.28 17.06 20.54
CA GLY A 292 3.52 17.87 21.73
C GLY A 292 2.73 17.41 22.96
N LEU A 293 2.26 16.14 22.94
CA LEU A 293 1.45 15.56 23.97
C LEU A 293 2.23 14.51 24.76
N THR A 294 1.75 14.23 25.96
CA THR A 294 2.16 13.08 26.77
C THR A 294 0.92 12.24 27.10
N TRP A 295 1.11 11.07 27.65
CA TRP A 295 0.00 10.23 28.11
C TRP A 295 -0.92 10.93 29.12
N LYS A 296 -0.43 11.93 29.87
CA LYS A 296 -1.20 12.73 30.85
C LYS A 296 -2.25 13.66 30.18
N HIS A 297 -2.06 13.98 28.92
CA HIS A 297 -2.99 14.82 28.17
C HIS A 297 -4.13 14.02 27.52
N VAL A 298 -4.09 12.69 27.59
CA VAL A 298 -5.10 11.84 26.98
C VAL A 298 -6.23 11.57 27.98
N ASP A 299 -7.41 12.09 27.69
CA ASP A 299 -8.60 11.93 28.51
C ASP A 299 -9.17 10.52 28.42
N THR A 300 -9.06 9.88 27.25
CA THR A 300 -9.64 8.56 27.02
C THR A 300 -8.76 7.69 26.13
N TRP A 301 -8.53 6.46 26.62
CA TRP A 301 -7.90 5.39 25.87
C TRP A 301 -8.92 4.27 25.66
N ARG A 302 -9.18 3.90 24.41
CA ARG A 302 -10.08 2.81 24.06
C ARG A 302 -9.49 1.89 23.05
N GLY A 303 -9.66 0.60 23.25
CA GLY A 303 -9.19 -0.41 22.33
C GLY A 303 -10.15 -1.57 22.22
N ASP A 304 -10.07 -2.32 21.13
CA ASP A 304 -10.75 -3.58 21.02
C ASP A 304 -10.31 -4.54 22.13
N ARG A 305 -11.10 -5.61 22.37
CA ARG A 305 -10.76 -6.65 23.37
C ARG A 305 -9.45 -7.36 23.08
N GLY A 306 -8.99 -7.28 21.86
CA GLY A 306 -7.77 -7.88 21.37
C GLY A 306 -7.98 -9.11 20.52
N TYR A 307 -6.98 -9.41 19.72
CA TYR A 307 -6.93 -10.52 18.79
C TYR A 307 -6.32 -11.77 19.44
N GLY A 308 -6.91 -12.91 19.19
CA GLY A 308 -6.48 -14.22 19.67
C GLY A 308 -6.02 -15.13 18.56
N GLY A 309 -4.74 -15.09 18.17
CA GLY A 309 -4.17 -16.01 17.18
C GLY A 309 -3.04 -16.85 17.76
N LYS A 310 -3.05 -18.17 17.50
CA LYS A 310 -2.01 -19.11 17.95
C LYS A 310 -0.70 -18.98 17.17
N LYS A 311 -0.65 -18.26 16.05
CA LYS A 311 0.48 -18.26 15.11
C LYS A 311 1.71 -17.44 15.56
N TRP A 312 1.60 -16.51 16.49
CA TRP A 312 2.69 -15.57 16.82
C TRP A 312 2.84 -15.30 18.32
N GLY A 313 2.94 -16.34 19.13
CA GLY A 313 3.40 -16.20 20.51
C GLY A 313 2.50 -15.43 21.49
N GLY A 314 1.26 -15.10 21.14
CA GLY A 314 0.32 -14.53 22.11
C GLY A 314 -0.62 -13.47 21.56
N LYS A 315 -1.76 -13.34 22.26
CA LYS A 315 -2.81 -12.36 21.97
C LYS A 315 -2.34 -10.93 22.16
N MET A 316 -2.49 -10.04 21.19
CA MET A 316 -2.47 -8.61 21.47
C MET A 316 -3.74 -8.24 22.22
N SER A 317 -3.63 -7.38 23.23
CA SER A 317 -4.77 -6.93 24.04
C SER A 317 -4.44 -5.63 24.75
N ASN A 318 -5.49 -4.90 25.15
CA ASN A 318 -5.37 -3.69 25.97
C ASN A 318 -4.47 -3.89 27.20
N GLY A 319 -4.61 -5.02 27.89
CA GLY A 319 -3.80 -5.32 29.07
C GLY A 319 -2.30 -5.53 28.78
N ARG A 320 -1.94 -6.06 27.60
CA ARG A 320 -0.53 -6.18 27.20
C ARG A 320 0.07 -4.84 26.81
N ILE A 321 -0.69 -4.01 26.08
CA ILE A 321 -0.24 -2.65 25.76
C ILE A 321 -0.05 -1.83 27.06
N MET A 322 -0.97 -1.93 28.02
CA MET A 322 -0.83 -1.25 29.31
C MET A 322 0.45 -1.65 30.06
N ARG A 323 0.73 -2.95 30.17
CA ARG A 323 1.98 -3.41 30.81
C ARG A 323 3.22 -2.92 30.09
N ALA A 324 3.18 -2.89 28.76
CA ALA A 324 4.28 -2.35 27.96
C ALA A 324 4.45 -0.84 28.15
N LEU A 325 3.36 -0.08 28.26
CA LEU A 325 3.40 1.35 28.59
C LEU A 325 3.97 1.59 29.99
N GLU A 326 3.59 0.78 30.98
CA GLU A 326 4.19 0.84 32.34
C GLU A 326 5.71 0.67 32.28
N THR A 327 6.18 -0.33 31.51
CA THR A 327 7.62 -0.59 31.37
C THR A 327 8.33 0.59 30.66
N GLU A 328 7.79 1.08 29.55
CA GLU A 328 8.39 2.18 28.79
C GLU A 328 8.37 3.52 29.56
N LEU A 329 7.43 3.69 30.48
CA LEU A 329 7.32 4.87 31.35
C LEU A 329 8.05 4.69 32.71
N HIS A 330 8.77 3.58 32.89
CA HIS A 330 9.45 3.23 34.14
C HIS A 330 8.53 3.24 35.39
N MET A 331 7.31 2.76 35.19
CA MET A 331 6.30 2.62 36.25
C MET A 331 6.20 1.17 36.75
N GLY A 332 5.81 0.98 37.98
CA GLY A 332 5.49 -0.34 38.53
C GLY A 332 4.20 -0.90 37.91
N ALA A 333 4.03 -2.22 38.02
CA ALA A 333 2.84 -2.89 37.51
C ALA A 333 1.55 -2.36 38.17
N GLY A 334 0.57 -1.96 37.39
CA GLY A 334 -0.70 -1.40 37.86
C GLY A 334 -0.63 0.06 38.30
N GLN A 335 0.48 0.75 38.06
CA GLN A 335 0.67 2.14 38.50
C GLN A 335 0.26 3.18 37.44
N LEU A 336 -0.12 2.77 36.21
CA LEU A 336 -0.71 3.70 35.25
C LEU A 336 -2.01 4.26 35.86
N PRO A 337 -2.16 5.60 35.90
CA PRO A 337 -3.36 6.24 36.46
C PRO A 337 -4.58 6.18 35.57
N PHE A 338 -4.47 5.54 34.41
CA PHE A 338 -5.55 5.32 33.47
C PHE A 338 -5.65 3.85 33.05
N LYS A 339 -6.78 3.48 32.46
CA LYS A 339 -7.00 2.15 31.88
C LYS A 339 -7.41 2.30 30.43
N ILE A 340 -6.88 1.43 29.55
CA ILE A 340 -7.40 1.29 28.21
C ILE A 340 -8.75 0.58 28.33
N GLN A 341 -9.81 1.32 28.11
CA GLN A 341 -11.18 0.83 28.17
C GLN A 341 -11.46 -0.05 26.95
N THR A 342 -12.24 -1.09 27.14
CA THR A 342 -12.71 -1.89 25.99
C THR A 342 -13.75 -1.07 25.23
N ALA A 343 -13.58 -1.00 23.89
CA ALA A 343 -14.52 -0.34 23.00
C ALA A 343 -15.91 -1.00 23.11
N TRP A 344 -16.93 -0.17 23.16
CA TRP A 344 -18.32 -0.60 23.25
C TRP A 344 -18.83 -1.05 21.87
N LYS A 345 -19.25 -2.31 21.76
CA LYS A 345 -19.63 -2.95 20.49
C LYS A 345 -21.04 -3.60 20.56
N PRO A 346 -22.10 -2.87 20.88
CA PRO A 346 -23.46 -3.41 20.76
C PRO A 346 -23.82 -3.60 19.29
N LYS A 347 -24.87 -4.39 19.05
CA LYS A 347 -25.43 -4.55 17.71
C LYS A 347 -25.77 -3.19 17.11
N GLY A 348 -25.28 -2.90 15.91
CA GLY A 348 -25.49 -1.62 15.23
C GLY A 348 -24.48 -0.52 15.56
N SER A 349 -23.52 -0.72 16.47
CA SER A 349 -22.52 0.31 16.82
C SER A 349 -21.65 0.75 15.66
N VAL A 350 -21.40 -0.13 14.68
CA VAL A 350 -20.66 0.21 13.47
C VAL A 350 -21.43 1.27 12.67
N TYR A 351 -22.72 1.01 12.40
CA TYR A 351 -23.56 1.96 11.67
C TYR A 351 -23.70 3.30 12.38
N GLN A 352 -23.84 3.28 13.72
CA GLN A 352 -23.93 4.51 14.51
C GLN A 352 -22.65 5.35 14.40
N GLY A 353 -21.49 4.71 14.53
CA GLY A 353 -20.21 5.40 14.41
C GLY A 353 -19.95 5.92 12.99
N VAL A 354 -20.29 5.15 11.99
CA VAL A 354 -20.17 5.56 10.57
C VAL A 354 -21.11 6.72 10.27
N SER A 355 -22.39 6.65 10.67
CA SER A 355 -23.35 7.74 10.46
C SER A 355 -22.91 9.04 11.15
N PHE A 356 -22.39 8.93 12.38
CA PHE A 356 -21.88 10.08 13.10
C PHE A 356 -20.68 10.75 12.39
N LEU A 357 -19.72 9.95 11.93
CA LEU A 357 -18.57 10.47 11.16
C LEU A 357 -19.02 11.09 9.83
N HIS A 358 -19.94 10.43 9.14
CA HIS A 358 -20.50 10.96 7.89
C HIS A 358 -21.19 12.31 8.12
N GLU A 359 -22.03 12.45 9.17
CA GLU A 359 -22.64 13.71 9.52
C GLU A 359 -21.61 14.81 9.85
N ALA A 360 -20.52 14.45 10.55
CA ALA A 360 -19.45 15.40 10.84
C ALA A 360 -18.73 15.86 9.56
N MET A 361 -18.56 14.97 8.57
CA MET A 361 -17.95 15.31 7.26
C MET A 361 -18.87 16.15 6.36
N VAL A 362 -20.18 16.00 6.48
CA VAL A 362 -21.15 16.82 5.73
C VAL A 362 -21.21 18.26 6.25
N ARG A 363 -20.90 18.45 7.53
CA ARG A 363 -20.96 19.77 8.19
C ARG A 363 -19.62 20.48 8.03
N ASP A 364 -19.62 21.64 7.40
CA ASP A 364 -18.43 22.44 7.21
C ASP A 364 -17.70 22.71 8.54
N GLY A 365 -16.39 22.47 8.57
CA GLY A 365 -15.54 22.68 9.73
C GLY A 365 -15.78 21.76 10.93
N HIS A 366 -16.52 20.64 10.77
CA HIS A 366 -16.76 19.69 11.86
C HIS A 366 -15.90 18.44 11.84
N PHE A 367 -15.25 18.13 10.72
CA PHE A 367 -14.29 17.04 10.62
C PHE A 367 -13.00 17.52 9.97
N HIS A 368 -11.89 17.26 10.62
CA HIS A 368 -10.56 17.61 10.15
C HIS A 368 -9.63 16.42 10.34
N ILE A 369 -8.74 16.19 9.38
CA ILE A 369 -7.73 15.14 9.48
C ILE A 369 -6.38 15.65 9.05
N HIS A 370 -5.37 15.42 9.90
CA HIS A 370 -4.01 15.85 9.59
C HIS A 370 -3.41 15.00 8.45
N PRO A 371 -2.67 15.58 7.47
CA PRO A 371 -2.08 14.85 6.35
C PRO A 371 -1.16 13.69 6.76
N ARG A 372 -0.66 13.67 8.00
CA ARG A 372 0.13 12.56 8.55
C ARG A 372 -0.66 11.28 8.75
N ALA A 373 -1.96 11.36 8.95
CA ALA A 373 -2.83 10.21 9.13
C ALA A 373 -3.16 9.54 7.76
N LYS A 374 -2.13 9.17 7.03
CA LYS A 374 -2.20 8.71 5.64
C LYS A 374 -3.08 7.47 5.48
N GLN A 375 -2.94 6.49 6.40
CA GLN A 375 -3.70 5.25 6.32
C GLN A 375 -5.18 5.48 6.67
N THR A 376 -5.46 6.37 7.64
CA THR A 376 -6.83 6.75 7.98
C THR A 376 -7.49 7.51 6.82
N ILE A 377 -6.80 8.49 6.21
CA ILE A 377 -7.28 9.20 5.02
C ILE A 377 -7.65 8.21 3.92
N ARG A 378 -6.76 7.27 3.66
CA ARG A 378 -6.97 6.25 2.65
C ARG A 378 -8.13 5.32 3.00
N SER A 379 -8.23 4.92 4.28
CA SER A 379 -9.34 4.10 4.75
C SER A 379 -10.70 4.80 4.55
N LEU A 380 -10.80 6.09 4.86
CA LEU A 380 -12.03 6.86 4.64
C LEU A 380 -12.43 6.95 3.17
N LYS A 381 -11.45 6.96 2.25
CA LYS A 381 -11.70 6.96 0.80
C LYS A 381 -12.20 5.61 0.26
N HIS A 382 -12.09 4.51 1.03
CA HIS A 382 -12.36 3.16 0.54
C HIS A 382 -13.31 2.31 1.39
N TYR A 383 -13.65 2.73 2.59
CA TYR A 383 -14.43 1.93 3.52
C TYR A 383 -15.88 1.71 3.05
N ASP A 384 -16.27 0.44 2.93
CA ASP A 384 -17.56 -0.03 2.41
C ASP A 384 -18.33 -0.93 3.40
N LEU A 385 -18.05 -0.82 4.70
CA LEU A 385 -18.60 -1.67 5.76
C LEU A 385 -18.17 -3.15 5.71
N ASN A 386 -17.29 -3.53 4.82
CA ASN A 386 -16.77 -4.89 4.80
C ASN A 386 -15.72 -5.07 5.90
N PRO A 387 -16.02 -5.87 6.96
CA PRO A 387 -15.11 -6.01 8.10
C PRO A 387 -13.83 -6.80 7.78
N ASN A 388 -13.79 -7.48 6.64
CA ASN A 388 -12.66 -8.31 6.23
C ASN A 388 -11.67 -7.56 5.33
N THR A 389 -11.88 -6.26 5.12
CA THR A 389 -11.00 -5.43 4.32
C THR A 389 -10.16 -4.53 5.22
N TRP A 390 -8.93 -4.26 4.78
CA TRP A 390 -8.00 -3.38 5.50
C TRP A 390 -8.57 -2.00 5.90
N PRO A 391 -9.40 -1.31 5.10
CA PRO A 391 -9.97 -0.03 5.53
C PRO A 391 -10.74 -0.10 6.85
N SER A 392 -11.19 -1.28 7.28
CA SER A 392 -11.94 -1.44 8.52
C SER A 392 -11.13 -1.08 9.76
N HIS A 393 -9.86 -1.46 9.85
CA HIS A 393 -9.05 -1.26 11.05
C HIS A 393 -8.89 0.22 11.44
N CYS A 394 -8.56 1.09 10.47
CA CYS A 394 -8.47 2.52 10.75
C CYS A 394 -9.84 3.13 11.06
N CYS A 395 -10.88 2.74 10.35
CA CYS A 395 -12.25 3.21 10.61
C CYS A 395 -12.76 2.74 11.97
N ASP A 396 -12.41 1.51 12.39
CA ASP A 396 -12.76 0.99 13.70
C ASP A 396 -12.00 1.71 14.82
N ALA A 397 -10.70 1.89 14.70
CA ALA A 397 -9.91 2.66 15.65
C ALA A 397 -10.42 4.12 15.77
N LEU A 398 -10.77 4.76 14.64
CA LEU A 398 -11.37 6.10 14.64
C LEU A 398 -12.72 6.11 15.38
N ARG A 399 -13.60 5.15 15.11
CA ARG A 399 -14.88 5.04 15.82
C ARG A 399 -14.70 4.85 17.33
N TYR A 400 -13.69 4.10 17.75
CA TYR A 400 -13.41 3.91 19.19
C TYR A 400 -12.89 5.21 19.82
N SER A 401 -12.10 6.00 19.12
CA SER A 401 -11.59 7.27 19.64
C SER A 401 -12.71 8.29 19.90
N ILE A 402 -13.77 8.26 19.10
CA ILE A 402 -14.92 9.19 19.22
C ILE A 402 -16.11 8.61 20.00
N GLU A 403 -15.98 7.43 20.60
CA GLU A 403 -17.09 6.76 21.32
C GLU A 403 -17.75 7.63 22.38
N LEU A 404 -17.00 8.55 23.02
CA LEU A 404 -17.55 9.48 24.02
C LEU A 404 -18.67 10.39 23.48
N VAL A 405 -18.63 10.73 22.22
CA VAL A 405 -19.63 11.61 21.58
C VAL A 405 -20.74 10.81 20.89
N THR A 406 -20.52 9.54 20.62
CA THR A 406 -21.53 8.64 20.05
C THR A 406 -22.37 7.92 21.11
N LYS A 407 -21.80 7.71 22.32
CA LYS A 407 -22.49 7.09 23.46
C LYS A 407 -23.49 8.07 24.08
N GLY A 408 -24.77 7.86 23.86
CA GLY A 408 -25.84 8.68 24.42
C GLY A 408 -26.74 9.37 23.42
N LYS A 409 -26.38 9.41 22.16
CA LYS A 409 -27.28 9.79 21.08
C LYS A 409 -27.84 8.51 20.45
N LEU A 410 -29.00 8.06 20.89
CA LEU A 410 -29.82 7.11 20.12
C LEU A 410 -30.25 7.85 18.84
N TYR A 411 -29.38 7.88 17.84
CA TYR A 411 -29.78 8.30 16.53
C TYR A 411 -30.74 7.25 15.99
N ALA A 412 -31.97 7.65 15.73
CA ALA A 412 -32.86 6.85 14.89
C ALA A 412 -32.13 6.58 13.56
N PRO A 413 -32.09 5.34 13.09
CA PRO A 413 -31.39 5.03 11.85
C PRO A 413 -32.06 5.78 10.72
N HIS A 414 -31.43 6.85 10.23
CA HIS A 414 -31.75 7.35 8.92
C HIS A 414 -31.49 6.19 7.96
N LYS A 415 -32.53 5.75 7.26
CA LYS A 415 -32.45 4.72 6.23
C LYS A 415 -31.40 5.17 5.22
N VAL A 416 -30.19 4.65 5.35
CA VAL A 416 -29.23 4.64 4.24
C VAL A 416 -29.91 3.77 3.17
N ARG A 417 -30.40 4.41 2.11
CA ARG A 417 -30.91 3.68 0.96
C ARG A 417 -29.73 2.97 0.35
N MET A 418 -29.73 1.64 0.51
CA MET A 418 -28.92 0.78 -0.36
C MET A 418 -29.55 0.86 -1.76
N TYR A 419 -28.78 1.37 -2.72
CA TYR A 419 -29.02 1.23 -4.14
C TYR A 419 -28.22 0.04 -4.66
#